data_bebb512b34da65df30d6cb5861292395
#
_entry.id   bebb512b34da65df30d6cb5861292395
#
_cell.length_a   1.000
_cell.length_b   1.000
_cell.length_c   1.000
_cell.angle_alpha   90.00
_cell.angle_beta   90.00
_cell.angle_gamma   90.00
#
_symmetry.space_group_name_H-M   'P 1'
#
loop_
_entity.id
_entity.type
_entity.pdbx_description
1 polymer ?
#
loop_
_entity_poly.entity_id
_entity_poly.type
_entity_poly.pdbx_seq_one_letter_code
_entity_poly.pdbx_strand_id
1 'polypeptide(L)'
;MIEERYELALDRIRLMQTEDTVGEPYRDYFKKMAEFVLMLDELRTELLDGRYQKLELDELRKWNRRLYQDVLPGQYEKSYANPDYACKMLGKESGQILGMLYAELRGAVVYVFEGKTEYLAILYELLIEVYNQFEEEPDPKAVRDTFYWYASDYCDVFLADRIREQVLPEESFATDLIMNSDLTDLRYLYQFGEYISENEWKTAEHLNSLPEETIRKMADVYTEGYRIGFVNTGKDLSKKSVVNIRYILGFERVVKKAIENFEKMGLKPVIYRAAVSVLTKRQHIKIGYYGAVANKQYEYDHKDDQALFMDKKYLERKLEVMQTTYEHHKKEAAGFAGPACIDMFGEEPFEPEAKETVAKLSKSQEEMILQYDSRQSQMVNQYIKGEERSFTIIAYPVPEIGEKYEEIFDEIIRINTLDAKLYEKVQQTLIDALDQGEYVHILGTNGNRTDLNVQLHPLNDPKKETIFENCVADVNIPVGEVFTS
;
A
#
# COMPACT_ATOMS: atom_id res chain seq x y z
N MET A 1 25.17 17.23 6.12
CA MET A 1 24.78 16.48 7.34
C MET A 1 24.08 15.15 7.00
N ILE A 2 22.87 15.14 6.35
CA ILE A 2 22.21 13.86 5.95
C ILE A 2 23.04 13.11 4.91
N GLU A 3 23.46 13.78 3.85
CA GLU A 3 24.31 13.17 2.81
C GLU A 3 25.64 12.63 3.39
N GLU A 4 26.24 13.34 4.31
CA GLU A 4 27.46 12.90 5.00
C GLU A 4 27.22 11.62 5.83
N ARG A 5 26.08 11.52 6.54
CA ARG A 5 25.71 10.30 7.27
C ARG A 5 25.57 9.11 6.30
N TYR A 6 24.88 9.35 5.18
CA TYR A 6 24.72 8.34 4.13
C TYR A 6 26.07 7.86 3.61
N GLU A 7 26.98 8.76 3.23
CA GLU A 7 28.28 8.42 2.69
C GLU A 7 29.16 7.66 3.71
N LEU A 8 29.16 8.12 4.98
CA LEU A 8 29.92 7.44 6.05
C LEU A 8 29.39 6.02 6.31
N ALA A 9 28.07 5.84 6.31
CA ALA A 9 27.46 4.53 6.47
C ALA A 9 27.79 3.62 5.28
N LEU A 10 27.73 4.15 4.07
CA LEU A 10 28.08 3.42 2.85
C LEU A 10 29.55 3.00 2.84
N ASP A 11 30.48 3.86 3.23
CA ASP A 11 31.90 3.53 3.34
C ASP A 11 32.15 2.41 4.35
N ARG A 12 31.47 2.42 5.49
CA ARG A 12 31.53 1.33 6.47
C ARG A 12 31.00 0.01 5.88
N ILE A 13 29.88 0.04 5.14
CA ILE A 13 29.30 -1.13 4.52
C ILE A 13 30.21 -1.72 3.42
N ARG A 14 30.93 -0.87 2.67
CA ARG A 14 31.95 -1.34 1.72
C ARG A 14 33.05 -2.15 2.41
N LEU A 15 33.46 -1.75 3.62
CA LEU A 15 34.45 -2.52 4.41
C LEU A 15 33.89 -3.85 4.88
N MET A 16 32.61 -3.91 5.29
CA MET A 16 31.95 -5.15 5.73
C MET A 16 32.02 -6.28 4.68
N GLN A 17 32.12 -5.97 3.38
CA GLN A 17 32.28 -6.97 2.33
C GLN A 17 33.63 -7.71 2.39
N THR A 18 34.66 -7.02 2.84
CA THR A 18 36.07 -7.51 2.81
C THR A 18 36.58 -7.96 4.17
N GLU A 19 35.96 -7.50 5.25
CA GLU A 19 36.32 -7.85 6.61
C GLU A 19 35.92 -9.29 6.97
N ASP A 20 36.71 -9.90 7.87
CA ASP A 20 36.46 -11.21 8.43
C ASP A 20 36.28 -11.15 9.97
N THR A 21 35.81 -10.00 10.49
CA THR A 21 35.58 -9.76 11.90
C THR A 21 34.39 -10.54 12.45
N VAL A 22 33.36 -10.77 11.62
CA VAL A 22 32.20 -11.60 11.98
C VAL A 22 32.46 -13.05 11.58
N GLY A 23 32.20 -13.98 12.52
CA GLY A 23 32.34 -15.42 12.30
C GLY A 23 31.22 -16.05 11.47
N GLU A 24 31.48 -17.28 10.97
CA GLU A 24 30.38 -18.09 10.39
C GLU A 24 29.40 -18.55 11.48
N PRO A 25 28.10 -18.67 11.19
CA PRO A 25 27.48 -18.55 9.85
C PRO A 25 27.03 -17.13 9.48
N TYR A 26 27.25 -16.14 10.32
CA TYR A 26 26.71 -14.79 10.15
C TYR A 26 27.44 -13.98 9.08
N ARG A 27 28.71 -14.30 8.81
CA ARG A 27 29.51 -13.62 7.80
C ARG A 27 28.86 -13.62 6.41
N ASP A 28 28.34 -14.77 5.95
CA ASP A 28 27.68 -14.88 4.65
C ASP A 28 26.43 -13.99 4.58
N TYR A 29 25.66 -13.95 5.66
CA TYR A 29 24.49 -13.08 5.77
C TYR A 29 24.85 -11.60 5.60
N PHE A 30 25.82 -11.12 6.37
CA PHE A 30 26.20 -9.69 6.31
C PHE A 30 26.88 -9.30 4.99
N LYS A 31 27.65 -10.19 4.37
CA LYS A 31 28.20 -9.94 3.04
C LYS A 31 27.10 -9.79 1.99
N LYS A 32 26.06 -10.61 2.03
CA LYS A 32 24.88 -10.46 1.15
C LYS A 32 24.11 -9.16 1.40
N MET A 33 23.99 -8.75 2.65
CA MET A 33 23.36 -7.46 2.97
C MET A 33 24.18 -6.28 2.44
N ALA A 34 25.50 -6.33 2.60
CA ALA A 34 26.39 -5.31 2.04
C ALA A 34 26.31 -5.27 0.51
N GLU A 35 26.30 -6.44 -0.18
CA GLU A 35 26.10 -6.53 -1.63
C GLU A 35 24.79 -5.87 -2.07
N PHE A 36 23.71 -6.13 -1.33
CA PHE A 36 22.41 -5.54 -1.62
C PHE A 36 22.43 -4.01 -1.48
N VAL A 37 23.02 -3.49 -0.40
CA VAL A 37 23.15 -2.03 -0.19
C VAL A 37 24.00 -1.39 -1.29
N LEU A 38 25.11 -2.03 -1.69
CA LEU A 38 25.96 -1.49 -2.76
C LEU A 38 25.28 -1.53 -4.14
N MET A 39 24.42 -2.52 -4.39
CA MET A 39 23.55 -2.52 -5.57
C MET A 39 22.57 -1.34 -5.55
N LEU A 40 22.05 -0.98 -4.38
CA LEU A 40 21.17 0.20 -4.24
C LEU A 40 21.92 1.52 -4.44
N ASP A 41 23.18 1.61 -4.02
CA ASP A 41 24.04 2.77 -4.29
C ASP A 41 24.37 2.91 -5.79
N GLU A 42 24.61 1.80 -6.49
CA GLU A 42 24.72 1.76 -7.96
C GLU A 42 23.45 2.34 -8.60
N LEU A 43 22.27 1.86 -8.18
CA LEU A 43 20.97 2.35 -8.67
C LEU A 43 20.75 3.83 -8.38
N ARG A 44 21.08 4.27 -7.16
CA ARG A 44 20.97 5.68 -6.78
C ARG A 44 21.81 6.58 -7.68
N THR A 45 23.03 6.16 -7.96
CA THR A 45 23.93 6.86 -8.87
C THR A 45 23.35 6.94 -10.28
N GLU A 46 22.81 5.85 -10.83
CA GLU A 46 22.14 5.83 -12.14
C GLU A 46 20.95 6.78 -12.21
N LEU A 47 20.15 6.84 -11.13
CA LEU A 47 18.99 7.73 -11.02
C LEU A 47 19.40 9.20 -10.94
N LEU A 48 20.40 9.54 -10.10
CA LEU A 48 20.89 10.91 -9.93
C LEU A 48 21.54 11.47 -11.20
N ASP A 49 22.25 10.64 -11.94
CA ASP A 49 22.89 11.00 -13.23
C ASP A 49 21.89 11.05 -14.39
N GLY A 50 20.64 10.68 -14.16
CA GLY A 50 19.61 10.59 -15.21
C GLY A 50 19.89 9.53 -16.28
N ARG A 51 20.73 8.52 -15.94
CA ARG A 51 21.03 7.39 -16.85
C ARG A 51 19.92 6.34 -16.79
N TYR A 52 19.38 6.07 -15.62
CA TYR A 52 18.29 5.10 -15.42
C TYR A 52 17.07 5.44 -16.28
N GLN A 53 16.69 6.71 -16.38
CA GLN A 53 15.54 7.17 -17.15
C GLN A 53 15.72 7.02 -18.67
N LYS A 54 16.96 6.82 -19.11
CA LYS A 54 17.33 6.65 -20.54
C LYS A 54 17.47 5.18 -20.95
N LEU A 55 17.38 4.25 -20.00
CA LEU A 55 17.48 2.83 -20.28
C LEU A 55 16.32 2.36 -21.15
N GLU A 56 16.59 1.39 -22.02
CA GLU A 56 15.57 0.71 -22.79
C GLU A 56 14.69 -0.16 -21.88
N LEU A 57 13.46 -0.45 -22.32
CA LEU A 57 12.48 -1.19 -21.53
C LEU A 57 13.02 -2.53 -21.02
N ASP A 58 13.76 -3.28 -21.81
CA ASP A 58 14.33 -4.57 -21.40
C ASP A 58 15.44 -4.43 -20.34
N GLU A 59 16.16 -3.31 -20.34
CA GLU A 59 17.15 -3.01 -19.31
C GLU A 59 16.48 -2.64 -18.00
N LEU A 60 15.39 -1.85 -18.04
CA LEU A 60 14.58 -1.54 -16.87
C LEU A 60 13.93 -2.78 -16.27
N ARG A 61 13.42 -3.70 -17.10
CA ARG A 61 12.92 -5.02 -16.67
C ARG A 61 14.00 -5.85 -15.96
N LYS A 62 15.24 -5.84 -16.48
CA LYS A 62 16.37 -6.53 -15.84
C LYS A 62 16.70 -5.91 -14.48
N TRP A 63 16.73 -4.59 -14.38
CA TRP A 63 16.91 -3.88 -13.11
C TRP A 63 15.82 -4.24 -12.11
N ASN A 64 14.56 -4.15 -12.50
CA ASN A 64 13.41 -4.48 -11.65
C ASN A 64 13.50 -5.92 -11.14
N ARG A 65 13.80 -6.88 -12.03
CA ARG A 65 14.00 -8.27 -11.62
C ARG A 65 15.21 -8.44 -10.68
N ARG A 66 16.34 -7.78 -10.94
CA ARG A 66 17.55 -7.83 -10.09
C ARG A 66 17.26 -7.34 -8.67
N LEU A 67 16.48 -6.26 -8.55
CA LEU A 67 16.11 -5.67 -7.25
C LEU A 67 15.25 -6.60 -6.38
N TYR A 68 14.47 -7.47 -6.97
CA TYR A 68 13.53 -8.35 -6.27
C TYR A 68 13.87 -9.84 -6.36
N GLN A 69 14.96 -10.18 -7.03
CA GLN A 69 15.31 -11.56 -7.40
C GLN A 69 15.32 -12.52 -6.21
N ASP A 70 15.84 -12.12 -5.09
CA ASP A 70 16.05 -12.93 -3.88
C ASP A 70 14.75 -13.30 -3.16
N VAL A 71 13.68 -12.54 -3.37
CA VAL A 71 12.35 -12.83 -2.81
C VAL A 71 11.39 -13.46 -3.81
N LEU A 72 11.71 -13.47 -5.11
CA LEU A 72 10.87 -14.11 -6.12
C LEU A 72 10.68 -15.61 -5.84
N PRO A 73 9.51 -16.19 -6.17
CA PRO A 73 9.30 -17.63 -6.11
C PRO A 73 10.44 -18.40 -6.78
N GLY A 74 10.89 -19.49 -6.19
CA GLY A 74 12.01 -20.28 -6.67
C GLY A 74 13.40 -19.81 -6.20
N GLN A 75 13.60 -18.56 -5.82
CA GLN A 75 14.80 -18.08 -5.14
C GLN A 75 14.58 -17.91 -3.64
N TYR A 76 13.36 -17.61 -3.24
CA TYR A 76 12.94 -17.37 -1.86
C TYR A 76 13.29 -18.51 -0.91
N GLU A 77 13.25 -19.77 -1.36
CA GLU A 77 13.60 -20.95 -0.53
C GLU A 77 15.02 -20.91 0.04
N LYS A 78 15.92 -20.19 -0.61
CA LYS A 78 17.34 -20.05 -0.22
C LYS A 78 17.71 -18.61 0.16
N SER A 79 16.73 -17.78 0.34
CA SER A 79 16.92 -16.39 0.77
C SER A 79 16.88 -16.28 2.29
N TYR A 80 17.69 -15.40 2.86
CA TYR A 80 17.58 -15.02 4.28
C TYR A 80 16.30 -14.25 4.59
N ALA A 81 15.55 -13.80 3.59
CA ALA A 81 14.18 -13.34 3.74
C ALA A 81 13.19 -14.46 4.08
N ASN A 82 13.54 -15.74 3.84
CA ASN A 82 12.71 -16.88 4.21
C ASN A 82 13.01 -17.29 5.66
N PRO A 83 12.06 -17.21 6.59
CA PRO A 83 12.28 -17.53 7.99
C PRO A 83 12.81 -18.95 8.23
N ASP A 84 12.36 -19.95 7.44
CA ASP A 84 12.85 -21.32 7.57
C ASP A 84 14.32 -21.43 7.19
N TYR A 85 14.72 -20.77 6.09
CA TYR A 85 16.12 -20.76 5.67
C TYR A 85 16.99 -19.96 6.66
N ALA A 86 16.56 -18.76 7.06
CA ALA A 86 17.29 -17.94 8.01
C ALA A 86 17.48 -18.66 9.36
N CYS A 87 16.42 -19.24 9.92
CA CYS A 87 16.50 -20.00 11.19
C CYS A 87 17.35 -21.26 11.07
N LYS A 88 17.33 -21.94 9.92
CA LYS A 88 18.20 -23.11 9.66
C LYS A 88 19.67 -22.73 9.62
N MET A 89 20.00 -21.62 8.99
CA MET A 89 21.38 -21.19 8.79
C MET A 89 21.97 -20.47 10.00
N LEU A 90 21.17 -19.65 10.69
CA LEU A 90 21.63 -18.70 11.71
C LEU A 90 21.18 -19.06 13.13
N GLY A 91 20.43 -20.16 13.29
CA GLY A 91 19.75 -20.48 14.55
C GLY A 91 18.43 -19.73 14.69
N LYS A 92 17.52 -20.24 15.53
CA LYS A 92 16.13 -19.74 15.58
C LYS A 92 16.05 -18.26 15.95
N GLU A 93 16.68 -17.85 17.06
CA GLU A 93 16.56 -16.47 17.56
C GLU A 93 17.24 -15.48 16.62
N SER A 94 18.49 -15.72 16.25
CA SER A 94 19.23 -14.87 15.30
C SER A 94 18.58 -14.88 13.93
N GLY A 95 18.08 -16.02 13.46
CA GLY A 95 17.41 -16.13 12.17
C GLY A 95 16.13 -15.31 12.06
N GLN A 96 15.31 -15.26 13.13
CA GLN A 96 14.13 -14.39 13.14
C GLN A 96 14.51 -12.89 13.10
N ILE A 97 15.47 -12.49 13.94
CA ILE A 97 15.90 -11.09 14.03
C ILE A 97 16.55 -10.62 12.73
N LEU A 98 17.50 -11.41 12.20
CA LEU A 98 18.20 -11.09 10.96
C LEU A 98 17.28 -11.21 9.74
N GLY A 99 16.28 -12.09 9.75
CA GLY A 99 15.22 -12.14 8.75
C GLY A 99 14.38 -10.86 8.73
N MET A 100 14.03 -10.31 9.89
CA MET A 100 13.37 -9.01 10.01
C MET A 100 14.27 -7.87 9.48
N LEU A 101 15.57 -7.86 9.82
CA LEU A 101 16.52 -6.86 9.28
C LEU A 101 16.58 -6.94 7.76
N TYR A 102 16.61 -8.17 7.23
CA TYR A 102 16.60 -8.40 5.79
C TYR A 102 15.37 -7.77 5.12
N ALA A 103 14.20 -8.03 5.68
CA ALA A 103 12.93 -7.50 5.17
C ALA A 103 12.87 -5.96 5.27
N GLU A 104 13.37 -5.38 6.37
CA GLU A 104 13.39 -3.93 6.56
C GLU A 104 14.33 -3.23 5.57
N LEU A 105 15.55 -3.79 5.36
CA LEU A 105 16.49 -3.27 4.37
C LEU A 105 15.98 -3.35 2.93
N ARG A 106 15.14 -4.33 2.60
CA ARG A 106 14.50 -4.38 1.28
C ARG A 106 13.60 -3.20 1.02
N GLY A 107 13.03 -2.60 2.05
CA GLY A 107 12.30 -1.34 1.94
C GLY A 107 13.14 -0.18 1.38
N ALA A 108 14.46 -0.26 1.45
CA ALA A 108 15.37 0.75 0.90
C ALA A 108 15.24 0.90 -0.63
N VAL A 109 14.80 -0.13 -1.37
CA VAL A 109 14.58 -0.04 -2.82
C VAL A 109 13.75 1.18 -3.18
N VAL A 110 12.59 1.30 -2.56
CA VAL A 110 11.64 2.37 -2.87
C VAL A 110 12.14 3.74 -2.43
N TYR A 111 12.91 3.81 -1.35
CA TYR A 111 13.51 5.06 -0.86
C TYR A 111 14.60 5.60 -1.78
N VAL A 112 15.28 4.73 -2.51
CA VAL A 112 16.23 5.14 -3.57
C VAL A 112 15.51 5.88 -4.69
N PHE A 113 14.38 5.36 -5.17
CA PHE A 113 13.58 6.00 -6.21
C PHE A 113 12.96 7.32 -5.75
N GLU A 114 12.51 7.39 -4.50
CA GLU A 114 11.93 8.61 -3.92
C GLU A 114 12.97 9.64 -3.46
N GLY A 115 14.27 9.32 -3.54
CA GLY A 115 15.34 10.22 -3.11
C GLY A 115 15.36 10.47 -1.59
N LYS A 116 14.81 9.55 -0.78
CA LYS A 116 14.74 9.67 0.69
C LYS A 116 16.07 9.30 1.35
N THR A 117 17.11 10.11 1.14
CA THR A 117 18.49 9.87 1.63
C THR A 117 18.54 9.67 3.15
N GLU A 118 17.73 10.39 3.93
CA GLU A 118 17.67 10.21 5.38
C GLU A 118 17.22 8.80 5.78
N TYR A 119 16.23 8.25 5.10
CA TYR A 119 15.74 6.89 5.35
C TYR A 119 16.82 5.84 5.02
N LEU A 120 17.53 6.05 3.92
CA LEU A 120 18.67 5.18 3.54
C LEU A 120 19.77 5.23 4.59
N ALA A 121 20.16 6.42 5.06
CA ALA A 121 21.17 6.59 6.11
C ALA A 121 20.76 5.86 7.40
N ILE A 122 19.51 6.04 7.84
CA ILE A 122 18.97 5.37 9.05
C ILE A 122 19.01 3.85 8.92
N LEU A 123 18.60 3.29 7.77
CA LEU A 123 18.61 1.84 7.53
C LEU A 123 20.05 1.28 7.45
N TYR A 124 20.96 2.03 6.86
CA TYR A 124 22.36 1.61 6.76
C TYR A 124 23.06 1.66 8.11
N GLU A 125 22.78 2.68 8.92
CA GLU A 125 23.27 2.77 10.31
C GLU A 125 22.70 1.62 11.16
N LEU A 126 21.43 1.24 11.00
CA LEU A 126 20.85 0.07 11.64
C LEU A 126 21.60 -1.22 11.27
N LEU A 127 21.89 -1.42 9.97
CA LEU A 127 22.67 -2.57 9.52
C LEU A 127 24.05 -2.62 10.17
N ILE A 128 24.75 -1.48 10.24
CA ILE A 128 26.08 -1.38 10.84
C ILE A 128 26.04 -1.65 12.34
N GLU A 129 25.05 -1.10 13.04
CA GLU A 129 24.88 -1.29 14.48
C GLU A 129 24.62 -2.75 14.85
N VAL A 130 23.77 -3.42 14.06
CA VAL A 130 23.55 -4.87 14.22
C VAL A 130 24.81 -5.65 13.87
N TYR A 131 25.49 -5.34 12.75
CA TYR A 131 26.73 -5.99 12.36
C TYR A 131 27.78 -5.98 13.48
N ASN A 132 28.01 -4.83 14.11
CA ASN A 132 29.00 -4.67 15.18
C ASN A 132 28.71 -5.57 16.38
N GLN A 133 27.45 -5.93 16.65
CA GLN A 133 27.08 -6.87 17.74
C GLN A 133 27.40 -8.31 17.38
N PHE A 134 27.63 -8.65 16.12
CA PHE A 134 28.02 -9.96 15.65
C PHE A 134 29.55 -10.12 15.47
N GLU A 135 30.34 -9.08 15.72
CA GLU A 135 31.81 -9.19 15.77
C GLU A 135 32.27 -9.99 17.00
N GLU A 136 31.42 -10.06 18.03
CA GLU A 136 31.56 -10.94 19.19
C GLU A 136 30.43 -11.99 19.20
N GLU A 137 30.31 -12.79 20.26
CA GLU A 137 29.17 -13.70 20.42
C GLU A 137 27.89 -12.88 20.61
N PRO A 138 26.90 -12.94 19.69
CA PRO A 138 25.75 -12.07 19.75
C PRO A 138 24.81 -12.41 20.90
N ASP A 139 24.38 -11.40 21.66
CA ASP A 139 23.26 -11.50 22.58
C ASP A 139 21.94 -11.17 21.83
N PRO A 140 21.07 -12.15 21.58
CA PRO A 140 19.81 -11.91 20.87
C PRO A 140 18.93 -10.85 21.52
N LYS A 141 19.05 -10.66 22.84
CA LYS A 141 18.32 -9.61 23.55
C LYS A 141 18.87 -8.24 23.19
N ALA A 142 20.19 -8.05 23.21
CA ALA A 142 20.81 -6.78 22.84
C ALA A 142 20.47 -6.40 21.38
N VAL A 143 20.47 -7.37 20.47
CA VAL A 143 20.08 -7.14 19.08
C VAL A 143 18.59 -6.71 18.97
N ARG A 144 17.67 -7.37 19.71
CA ARG A 144 16.27 -6.91 19.77
C ARG A 144 16.12 -5.50 20.37
N ASP A 145 16.90 -5.18 21.38
CA ASP A 145 16.92 -3.84 21.97
C ASP A 145 17.37 -2.77 20.96
N THR A 146 18.31 -3.09 20.05
CA THR A 146 18.70 -2.22 18.93
C THR A 146 17.51 -1.94 18.00
N PHE A 147 16.74 -2.94 17.62
CA PHE A 147 15.51 -2.73 16.84
C PHE A 147 14.46 -1.92 17.58
N TYR A 148 14.31 -2.13 18.88
CA TYR A 148 13.42 -1.33 19.69
C TYR A 148 13.81 0.16 19.67
N TRP A 149 15.09 0.47 19.87
CA TRP A 149 15.58 1.84 19.83
C TRP A 149 15.48 2.44 18.41
N TYR A 150 15.85 1.71 17.38
CA TYR A 150 15.61 2.12 16.00
C TYR A 150 14.14 2.49 15.78
N ALA A 151 13.21 1.63 16.18
CA ALA A 151 11.78 1.86 16.00
C ALA A 151 11.27 3.06 16.84
N SER A 152 11.76 3.21 18.07
CA SER A 152 11.36 4.28 18.98
C SER A 152 11.94 5.64 18.56
N ASP A 153 13.24 5.68 18.25
CA ASP A 153 13.95 6.92 18.00
C ASP A 153 13.60 7.53 16.62
N TYR A 154 13.41 6.68 15.61
CA TYR A 154 13.04 7.13 14.26
C TYR A 154 11.54 7.09 13.97
N CYS A 155 10.71 6.81 14.98
CA CYS A 155 9.26 6.87 14.85
C CYS A 155 8.79 8.27 14.42
N ASP A 156 9.43 9.35 14.89
CA ASP A 156 9.12 10.73 14.53
C ASP A 156 9.57 11.12 13.11
N VAL A 157 10.45 10.34 12.49
CA VAL A 157 10.75 10.47 11.05
C VAL A 157 9.71 9.71 10.22
N PHE A 158 9.68 8.38 10.33
CA PHE A 158 8.87 7.53 9.46
C PHE A 158 7.35 7.75 9.62
N LEU A 159 6.85 7.84 10.84
CA LEU A 159 5.40 7.97 11.08
C LEU A 159 4.91 9.39 10.83
N ALA A 160 5.72 10.41 11.16
CA ALA A 160 5.37 11.79 10.87
C ALA A 160 5.32 12.06 9.37
N ASP A 161 6.27 11.51 8.59
CA ASP A 161 6.26 11.60 7.13
C ASP A 161 5.00 10.95 6.54
N ARG A 162 4.59 9.78 7.05
CA ARG A 162 3.34 9.13 6.60
C ARG A 162 2.11 10.02 6.78
N ILE A 163 2.08 10.84 7.84
CA ILE A 163 0.98 11.77 8.08
C ILE A 163 1.10 12.97 7.13
N ARG A 164 2.33 13.49 6.92
CA ARG A 164 2.57 14.57 5.96
C ARG A 164 2.17 14.17 4.54
N GLU A 165 2.62 13.02 4.07
CA GLU A 165 2.26 12.45 2.76
C GLU A 165 0.74 12.31 2.57
N GLN A 166 -0.01 12.07 3.65
CA GLN A 166 -1.47 11.96 3.59
C GLN A 166 -2.17 13.31 3.42
N VAL A 167 -1.60 14.39 3.93
CA VAL A 167 -2.31 15.68 4.04
C VAL A 167 -1.64 16.83 3.28
N LEU A 168 -0.37 16.66 2.85
CA LEU A 168 0.41 17.66 2.14
C LEU A 168 0.58 17.26 0.67
N PRO A 169 -0.07 17.93 -0.28
CA PRO A 169 0.09 17.66 -1.70
C PRO A 169 1.47 18.06 -2.27
N GLU A 170 2.30 18.75 -1.48
CA GLU A 170 3.68 19.08 -1.81
C GLU A 170 4.62 17.86 -1.77
N GLU A 171 4.24 16.80 -1.04
CA GLU A 171 4.91 15.49 -1.06
C GLU A 171 4.45 14.70 -2.30
N SER A 172 4.98 15.06 -3.47
CA SER A 172 4.32 14.84 -4.77
C SER A 172 5.00 13.81 -5.69
N PHE A 173 5.93 12.98 -5.20
CA PHE A 173 6.71 12.05 -6.05
C PHE A 173 5.89 11.34 -7.14
N ALA A 174 4.82 10.62 -6.75
CA ALA A 174 4.00 9.89 -7.70
C ALA A 174 3.18 10.83 -8.61
N THR A 175 2.66 11.93 -8.05
CA THR A 175 1.92 12.93 -8.83
C THR A 175 2.81 13.56 -9.89
N ASP A 176 4.03 13.94 -9.55
CA ASP A 176 5.00 14.53 -10.48
C ASP A 176 5.35 13.55 -11.60
N LEU A 177 5.55 12.28 -11.26
CA LEU A 177 5.84 11.23 -12.22
C LEU A 177 4.67 11.04 -13.20
N ILE A 178 3.44 10.93 -12.70
CA ILE A 178 2.22 10.78 -13.51
C ILE A 178 2.03 11.99 -14.45
N MET A 179 2.17 13.20 -13.93
CA MET A 179 1.88 14.42 -14.68
C MET A 179 2.94 14.74 -15.75
N ASN A 180 4.21 14.38 -15.50
CA ASN A 180 5.35 14.75 -16.35
C ASN A 180 5.84 13.63 -17.28
N SER A 181 5.39 12.37 -17.09
CA SER A 181 5.79 11.25 -17.94
C SER A 181 4.91 11.12 -19.19
N ASP A 182 5.52 10.56 -20.24
CA ASP A 182 4.77 9.98 -21.36
C ASP A 182 4.22 8.61 -20.92
N LEU A 183 2.94 8.58 -20.57
CA LEU A 183 2.27 7.37 -20.05
C LEU A 183 1.93 6.35 -21.16
N THR A 184 2.22 6.66 -22.43
CA THR A 184 2.13 5.69 -23.54
C THR A 184 3.41 4.88 -23.68
N ASP A 185 4.50 5.31 -23.09
CA ASP A 185 5.77 4.61 -23.00
C ASP A 185 5.88 3.83 -21.69
N LEU A 186 5.74 2.52 -21.72
CA LEU A 186 5.70 1.65 -20.55
C LEU A 186 6.94 1.75 -19.63
N ARG A 187 8.01 2.43 -20.06
CA ARG A 187 9.19 2.68 -19.24
C ARG A 187 8.87 3.47 -17.96
N TYR A 188 7.80 4.27 -17.98
CA TYR A 188 7.38 5.03 -16.79
C TYR A 188 7.06 4.14 -15.58
N LEU A 189 6.51 2.93 -15.80
CA LEU A 189 6.17 1.99 -14.72
C LEU A 189 7.37 1.68 -13.82
N TYR A 190 8.55 1.59 -14.40
CA TYR A 190 9.78 1.24 -13.68
C TYR A 190 10.39 2.42 -12.92
N GLN A 191 9.81 3.62 -13.01
CA GLN A 191 10.26 4.79 -12.25
C GLN A 191 9.66 4.85 -10.85
N PHE A 192 8.64 4.06 -10.56
CA PHE A 192 7.99 4.03 -9.23
C PHE A 192 8.77 3.27 -8.16
N GLY A 193 9.74 2.44 -8.54
CA GLY A 193 10.50 1.60 -7.59
C GLY A 193 9.73 0.42 -7.04
N GLU A 194 8.59 0.08 -7.63
CA GLU A 194 7.79 -1.11 -7.30
C GLU A 194 8.20 -2.32 -8.16
N TYR A 195 7.86 -3.52 -7.68
CA TYR A 195 7.93 -4.69 -8.55
C TYR A 195 6.82 -4.61 -9.59
N ILE A 196 7.16 -4.80 -10.86
CA ILE A 196 6.25 -4.76 -11.99
C ILE A 196 6.08 -6.17 -12.54
N SER A 197 4.88 -6.71 -12.42
CA SER A 197 4.48 -8.00 -12.98
C SER A 197 3.77 -7.84 -14.32
N GLU A 198 3.26 -8.94 -14.86
CA GLU A 198 2.40 -8.90 -16.05
C GLU A 198 1.11 -8.10 -15.81
N ASN A 199 0.60 -8.05 -14.59
CA ASN A 199 -0.63 -7.33 -14.29
C ASN A 199 -0.49 -5.84 -14.59
N GLU A 200 0.57 -5.19 -14.11
CA GLU A 200 0.76 -3.74 -14.28
C GLU A 200 1.04 -3.38 -15.73
N TRP A 201 1.99 -4.07 -16.37
CA TRP A 201 2.36 -3.67 -17.72
C TRP A 201 1.30 -4.04 -18.76
N LYS A 202 0.60 -5.19 -18.65
CA LYS A 202 -0.52 -5.53 -19.55
C LYS A 202 -1.73 -4.62 -19.35
N THR A 203 -1.99 -4.20 -18.11
CA THR A 203 -3.05 -3.20 -17.84
C THR A 203 -2.71 -1.87 -18.51
N ALA A 204 -1.47 -1.38 -18.36
CA ALA A 204 -1.03 -0.15 -19.02
C ALA A 204 -1.06 -0.27 -20.55
N GLU A 205 -0.64 -1.42 -21.11
CA GLU A 205 -0.68 -1.70 -22.54
C GLU A 205 -2.12 -1.72 -23.07
N HIS A 206 -3.03 -2.40 -22.37
CA HIS A 206 -4.46 -2.40 -22.73
C HIS A 206 -5.05 -0.99 -22.70
N LEU A 207 -4.82 -0.23 -21.64
CA LEU A 207 -5.27 1.15 -21.54
C LEU A 207 -4.66 2.03 -22.65
N ASN A 208 -3.44 1.74 -23.11
CA ASN A 208 -2.80 2.44 -24.22
C ASN A 208 -3.45 2.11 -25.58
N SER A 209 -4.10 0.95 -25.71
CA SER A 209 -4.86 0.58 -26.91
C SER A 209 -6.22 1.30 -27.00
N LEU A 210 -6.74 1.81 -25.89
CA LEU A 210 -8.06 2.44 -25.83
C LEU A 210 -8.05 3.89 -26.31
N PRO A 211 -9.15 4.36 -26.93
CA PRO A 211 -9.31 5.77 -27.29
C PRO A 211 -9.22 6.69 -26.09
N GLU A 212 -8.64 7.87 -26.27
CA GLU A 212 -8.53 8.89 -25.19
C GLU A 212 -9.90 9.29 -24.62
N GLU A 213 -10.96 9.24 -25.43
CA GLU A 213 -12.34 9.47 -24.96
C GLU A 213 -12.79 8.42 -23.94
N THR A 214 -12.41 7.15 -24.14
CA THR A 214 -12.70 6.07 -23.19
C THR A 214 -11.97 6.29 -21.87
N ILE A 215 -10.68 6.60 -21.92
CA ILE A 215 -9.87 6.92 -20.73
C ILE A 215 -10.48 8.10 -19.96
N ARG A 216 -10.88 9.15 -20.67
CA ARG A 216 -11.55 10.32 -20.07
C ARG A 216 -12.85 9.93 -19.41
N LYS A 217 -13.69 9.13 -20.07
CA LYS A 217 -14.97 8.67 -19.53
C LYS A 217 -14.80 7.84 -18.26
N MET A 218 -13.80 6.96 -18.20
CA MET A 218 -13.45 6.21 -16.99
C MET A 218 -13.12 7.16 -15.83
N ALA A 219 -12.31 8.17 -16.07
CA ALA A 219 -11.94 9.15 -15.06
C ALA A 219 -13.13 10.03 -14.65
N ASP A 220 -13.97 10.46 -15.60
CA ASP A 220 -15.11 11.33 -15.36
C ASP A 220 -16.14 10.68 -14.44
N VAL A 221 -16.49 9.41 -14.68
CA VAL A 221 -17.44 8.67 -13.81
C VAL A 221 -16.89 8.51 -12.41
N TYR A 222 -15.63 8.15 -12.29
CA TYR A 222 -14.95 7.98 -11.01
C TYR A 222 -14.91 9.27 -10.18
N THR A 223 -14.58 10.39 -10.81
CA THR A 223 -14.49 11.70 -10.14
C THR A 223 -15.86 12.33 -9.90
N GLU A 224 -16.82 12.13 -10.80
CA GLU A 224 -18.20 12.60 -10.60
C GLU A 224 -18.89 11.85 -9.46
N GLY A 225 -18.72 10.53 -9.36
CA GLY A 225 -19.19 9.75 -8.23
C GLY A 225 -18.69 10.32 -6.90
N TYR A 226 -17.43 10.71 -6.82
CA TYR A 226 -16.84 11.35 -5.65
C TYR A 226 -17.53 12.69 -5.30
N ARG A 227 -17.79 13.53 -6.31
CA ARG A 227 -18.48 14.82 -6.14
C ARG A 227 -19.94 14.64 -5.67
N ILE A 228 -20.65 13.69 -6.30
CA ILE A 228 -22.03 13.38 -5.96
C ILE A 228 -22.16 13.00 -4.48
N GLY A 229 -21.16 12.32 -3.90
CA GLY A 229 -21.13 11.99 -2.51
C GLY A 229 -21.21 13.14 -1.54
N PHE A 230 -20.51 14.18 -1.85
CA PHE A 230 -20.64 15.40 -1.06
C PHE A 230 -22.04 16.01 -1.18
N VAL A 231 -22.60 15.99 -2.39
CA VAL A 231 -23.94 16.56 -2.65
C VAL A 231 -25.03 15.75 -1.95
N ASN A 232 -25.06 14.44 -2.13
CA ASN A 232 -26.13 13.58 -1.62
C ASN A 232 -26.11 13.48 -0.09
N THR A 233 -24.93 13.50 0.51
CA THR A 233 -24.78 13.47 1.98
C THR A 233 -24.79 14.86 2.62
N GLY A 234 -25.01 15.92 1.85
CA GLY A 234 -25.06 17.31 2.36
C GLY A 234 -23.75 17.83 2.92
N LYS A 235 -22.62 17.27 2.51
CA LYS A 235 -21.27 17.66 2.96
C LYS A 235 -20.73 18.80 2.10
N ASP A 236 -19.98 19.69 2.71
CA ASP A 236 -19.44 20.88 2.05
C ASP A 236 -18.05 20.62 1.45
N LEU A 237 -18.01 20.31 0.16
CA LEU A 237 -16.77 20.09 -0.59
C LEU A 237 -15.87 21.34 -0.60
N SER A 238 -16.41 22.55 -0.51
CA SER A 238 -15.61 23.78 -0.54
C SER A 238 -14.68 23.95 0.65
N LYS A 239 -14.88 23.19 1.73
CA LYS A 239 -14.02 23.14 2.91
C LYS A 239 -12.85 22.17 2.75
N LYS A 240 -12.80 21.43 1.67
CA LYS A 240 -11.80 20.39 1.40
C LYS A 240 -10.80 20.88 0.38
N SER A 241 -9.57 20.40 0.50
CA SER A 241 -8.44 20.83 -0.34
C SER A 241 -7.61 19.68 -0.89
N VAL A 242 -7.76 18.47 -0.33
CA VAL A 242 -6.91 17.31 -0.64
C VAL A 242 -7.77 16.06 -0.86
N VAL A 243 -7.50 15.33 -1.94
CA VAL A 243 -8.06 14.00 -2.22
C VAL A 243 -6.95 12.95 -2.22
N ASN A 244 -7.16 11.83 -1.54
CA ASN A 244 -6.22 10.71 -1.58
C ASN A 244 -6.60 9.74 -2.71
N ILE A 245 -5.80 9.72 -3.78
CA ILE A 245 -5.98 8.78 -4.88
C ILE A 245 -5.24 7.49 -4.55
N ARG A 246 -5.94 6.35 -4.69
CA ARG A 246 -5.43 5.00 -4.43
C ARG A 246 -5.63 4.15 -5.66
N TYR A 247 -4.56 3.49 -6.13
CA TYR A 247 -4.64 2.68 -7.35
C TYR A 247 -3.47 1.71 -7.46
N ILE A 248 -3.63 0.67 -8.28
CA ILE A 248 -2.52 -0.19 -8.71
C ILE A 248 -1.85 0.42 -9.95
N LEU A 249 -0.52 0.28 -10.04
CA LEU A 249 0.25 0.73 -11.20
C LEU A 249 -0.32 0.12 -12.50
N GLY A 250 -0.26 0.89 -13.57
CA GLY A 250 -0.87 0.59 -14.86
C GLY A 250 -2.08 1.46 -15.18
N PHE A 251 -2.71 2.10 -14.18
CA PHE A 251 -3.87 2.98 -14.37
C PHE A 251 -3.53 4.47 -14.50
N GLU A 252 -2.25 4.84 -14.64
CA GLU A 252 -1.79 6.23 -14.57
C GLU A 252 -2.45 7.14 -15.60
N ARG A 253 -2.83 6.63 -16.79
CA ARG A 253 -3.58 7.43 -17.78
C ARG A 253 -4.94 7.86 -17.25
N VAL A 254 -5.66 6.97 -16.58
CA VAL A 254 -6.94 7.28 -15.93
C VAL A 254 -6.73 8.22 -14.75
N VAL A 255 -5.72 7.93 -13.92
CA VAL A 255 -5.36 8.74 -12.75
C VAL A 255 -4.98 10.16 -13.16
N LYS A 256 -4.21 10.35 -14.24
CA LYS A 256 -3.87 11.68 -14.77
C LYS A 256 -5.12 12.52 -15.10
N LYS A 257 -6.13 11.90 -15.73
CA LYS A 257 -7.40 12.58 -16.02
C LYS A 257 -8.22 12.82 -14.76
N ALA A 258 -8.16 11.91 -13.79
CA ALA A 258 -8.81 12.10 -12.50
C ALA A 258 -8.19 13.29 -11.73
N ILE A 259 -6.86 13.42 -11.72
CA ILE A 259 -6.16 14.58 -11.14
C ILE A 259 -6.68 15.89 -11.77
N GLU A 260 -6.73 15.98 -13.11
CA GLU A 260 -7.25 17.15 -13.83
C GLU A 260 -8.70 17.49 -13.42
N ASN A 261 -9.52 16.48 -13.13
CA ASN A 261 -10.90 16.67 -12.70
C ASN A 261 -11.00 17.10 -11.23
N PHE A 262 -10.22 16.49 -10.33
CA PHE A 262 -10.18 16.89 -8.92
C PHE A 262 -9.66 18.32 -8.74
N GLU A 263 -8.68 18.75 -9.53
CA GLU A 263 -8.20 20.13 -9.53
C GLU A 263 -9.30 21.13 -9.89
N LYS A 264 -10.19 20.82 -10.86
CA LYS A 264 -11.37 21.64 -11.18
C LYS A 264 -12.38 21.71 -10.04
N MET A 265 -12.38 20.70 -9.14
CA MET A 265 -13.20 20.71 -7.92
C MET A 265 -12.52 21.45 -6.76
N GLY A 266 -11.30 21.96 -6.94
CA GLY A 266 -10.51 22.62 -5.91
C GLY A 266 -9.72 21.65 -5.01
N LEU A 267 -9.59 20.39 -5.40
CA LEU A 267 -8.86 19.35 -4.67
C LEU A 267 -7.49 19.07 -5.32
N LYS A 268 -6.44 19.10 -4.51
CA LYS A 268 -5.12 18.62 -4.93
C LYS A 268 -4.95 17.14 -4.58
N PRO A 269 -4.31 16.33 -5.44
CA PRO A 269 -4.09 14.92 -5.13
C PRO A 269 -2.99 14.74 -4.09
N VAL A 270 -3.16 13.76 -3.22
CA VAL A 270 -2.09 13.10 -2.47
C VAL A 270 -2.06 11.64 -2.91
N ILE A 271 -0.91 11.24 -3.45
CA ILE A 271 -0.67 9.90 -3.98
C ILE A 271 0.64 9.42 -3.37
N TYR A 272 0.54 8.72 -2.27
CA TYR A 272 1.70 8.23 -1.54
C TYR A 272 1.78 6.71 -1.60
N ARG A 273 2.95 6.17 -1.40
CA ARG A 273 3.23 4.74 -1.47
C ARG A 273 2.55 3.97 -0.34
N ALA A 274 2.18 2.72 -0.55
CA ALA A 274 1.94 1.76 0.53
C ALA A 274 3.23 1.61 1.38
N ALA A 275 3.08 1.59 2.71
CA ALA A 275 4.24 1.55 3.60
C ALA A 275 4.98 0.21 3.50
N VAL A 276 6.31 0.25 3.46
CA VAL A 276 7.19 -0.91 3.39
C VAL A 276 7.97 -1.18 4.69
N SER A 277 8.19 -0.15 5.52
CA SER A 277 8.88 -0.29 6.81
C SER A 277 8.01 -1.00 7.85
N VAL A 278 8.61 -1.89 8.63
CA VAL A 278 7.96 -2.56 9.78
C VAL A 278 7.37 -1.57 10.79
N LEU A 279 7.88 -0.33 10.85
CA LEU A 279 7.40 0.72 11.75
C LEU A 279 6.03 1.26 11.35
N THR A 280 5.73 1.28 10.06
CA THR A 280 4.56 1.94 9.48
C THR A 280 3.67 1.02 8.67
N LYS A 281 4.18 -0.16 8.27
CA LYS A 281 3.42 -1.15 7.49
C LYS A 281 2.19 -1.62 8.27
N ARG A 282 1.05 -1.64 7.58
CA ARG A 282 -0.19 -2.26 8.04
C ARG A 282 -0.56 -3.36 7.08
N GLN A 283 -0.91 -4.51 7.63
CA GLN A 283 -1.39 -5.61 6.81
C GLN A 283 -2.69 -5.22 6.09
N HIS A 284 -2.80 -5.71 4.87
CA HIS A 284 -4.03 -5.64 4.05
C HIS A 284 -4.58 -4.24 3.75
N ILE A 285 -3.86 -3.16 4.09
CA ILE A 285 -4.30 -1.81 3.79
C ILE A 285 -3.51 -1.28 2.60
N LYS A 286 -4.12 -1.33 1.43
CA LYS A 286 -3.63 -0.70 0.21
C LYS A 286 -4.02 0.78 0.25
N ILE A 287 -3.13 1.65 0.71
CA ILE A 287 -3.31 3.10 0.73
C ILE A 287 -2.28 3.74 -0.21
N GLY A 288 -2.78 4.58 -1.14
CA GLY A 288 -1.93 5.20 -2.14
C GLY A 288 -1.70 4.31 -3.37
N TYR A 289 -0.55 4.41 -4.01
CA TYR A 289 -0.21 3.55 -5.14
C TYR A 289 0.59 2.32 -4.69
N TYR A 290 0.50 1.26 -5.47
CA TYR A 290 1.23 0.02 -5.24
C TYR A 290 1.44 -0.73 -6.55
N GLY A 291 2.57 -1.44 -6.64
CA GLY A 291 2.84 -2.41 -7.70
C GLY A 291 2.44 -3.82 -7.29
N ALA A 292 2.90 -4.80 -8.05
CA ALA A 292 2.74 -6.20 -7.70
C ALA A 292 3.50 -6.56 -6.43
N VAL A 293 2.97 -7.52 -5.70
CA VAL A 293 3.70 -8.20 -4.64
C VAL A 293 4.64 -9.21 -5.29
N ALA A 294 5.94 -8.99 -5.16
CA ALA A 294 6.97 -9.87 -5.75
C ALA A 294 6.83 -11.33 -5.29
N ASN A 295 6.39 -11.54 -4.05
CA ASN A 295 6.09 -12.85 -3.48
C ASN A 295 5.08 -12.72 -2.34
N LYS A 296 3.85 -13.23 -2.53
CA LYS A 296 2.78 -13.19 -1.52
C LYS A 296 3.17 -13.97 -0.25
N GLN A 297 3.98 -15.05 -0.35
CA GLN A 297 4.45 -15.80 0.82
C GLN A 297 5.47 -15.00 1.64
N TYR A 298 6.38 -14.28 1.00
CA TYR A 298 7.30 -13.37 1.68
C TYR A 298 6.55 -12.30 2.50
N GLU A 299 5.53 -11.67 1.91
CA GLU A 299 4.71 -10.70 2.62
C GLU A 299 3.97 -11.30 3.82
N TYR A 300 3.48 -12.53 3.68
CA TYR A 300 2.81 -13.26 4.76
C TYR A 300 3.79 -13.65 5.89
N ASP A 301 4.99 -14.09 5.55
CA ASP A 301 5.99 -14.54 6.52
C ASP A 301 6.48 -13.39 7.43
N HIS A 302 6.53 -12.15 6.91
CA HIS A 302 7.02 -10.97 7.63
C HIS A 302 5.91 -10.06 8.20
N LYS A 303 4.70 -10.55 8.24
CA LYS A 303 3.55 -9.73 8.67
C LYS A 303 3.60 -9.32 10.14
N ASP A 304 4.17 -10.14 11.00
CA ASP A 304 4.20 -9.97 12.45
C ASP A 304 5.62 -9.69 12.99
N ASP A 305 6.56 -9.27 12.14
CA ASP A 305 7.96 -9.03 12.53
C ASP A 305 8.09 -8.06 13.70
N GLN A 306 7.20 -7.08 13.82
CA GLN A 306 7.16 -6.18 14.98
C GLN A 306 6.99 -6.90 16.33
N ALA A 307 6.51 -8.15 16.35
CA ALA A 307 6.41 -8.96 17.57
C ALA A 307 7.76 -9.14 18.26
N LEU A 308 8.87 -9.05 17.54
CA LEU A 308 10.23 -9.24 18.06
C LEU A 308 10.69 -8.11 18.99
N PHE A 309 10.13 -6.90 18.87
CA PHE A 309 10.54 -5.74 19.67
C PHE A 309 9.39 -4.93 20.27
N MET A 310 8.16 -5.07 19.78
CA MET A 310 7.03 -4.23 20.15
C MET A 310 6.60 -4.43 21.59
N ASP A 311 6.48 -3.32 22.32
CA ASP A 311 5.88 -3.24 23.64
C ASP A 311 4.89 -2.07 23.76
N LYS A 312 4.28 -1.93 24.95
CA LYS A 312 3.32 -0.86 25.21
C LYS A 312 3.94 0.54 25.10
N LYS A 313 5.21 0.71 25.51
CA LYS A 313 5.86 2.03 25.48
C LYS A 313 6.10 2.50 24.05
N TYR A 314 6.50 1.57 23.18
CA TYR A 314 6.64 1.87 21.75
C TYR A 314 5.30 2.28 21.11
N LEU A 315 4.22 1.59 21.39
CA LEU A 315 2.89 1.96 20.87
C LEU A 315 2.39 3.31 21.41
N GLU A 316 2.66 3.63 22.69
CA GLU A 316 2.38 4.97 23.24
C GLU A 316 3.23 6.05 22.54
N ARG A 317 4.52 5.78 22.28
CA ARG A 317 5.38 6.69 21.52
C ARG A 317 4.83 6.98 20.12
N LYS A 318 4.34 5.95 19.40
CA LYS A 318 3.67 6.12 18.12
C LYS A 318 2.47 7.07 18.21
N LEU A 319 1.63 6.90 19.21
CA LEU A 319 0.46 7.78 19.44
C LEU A 319 0.87 9.22 19.73
N GLU A 320 1.91 9.45 20.53
CA GLU A 320 2.44 10.78 20.83
C GLU A 320 2.97 11.49 19.55
N VAL A 321 3.73 10.77 18.73
CA VAL A 321 4.23 11.29 17.44
C VAL A 321 3.07 11.62 16.52
N MET A 322 2.09 10.74 16.41
CA MET A 322 0.90 11.00 15.59
C MET A 322 0.14 12.24 16.06
N GLN A 323 -0.13 12.35 17.36
CA GLN A 323 -0.85 13.48 17.92
C GLN A 323 -0.12 14.79 17.66
N THR A 324 1.20 14.81 17.89
CA THR A 324 2.04 15.99 17.66
C THR A 324 2.03 16.39 16.18
N THR A 325 2.16 15.43 15.29
CA THR A 325 2.20 15.69 13.84
C THR A 325 0.84 16.19 13.33
N TYR A 326 -0.28 15.57 13.72
CA TYR A 326 -1.60 16.05 13.35
C TYR A 326 -1.93 17.43 13.95
N GLU A 327 -1.47 17.73 15.17
CA GLU A 327 -1.69 19.05 15.76
C GLU A 327 -0.92 20.15 14.98
N HIS A 328 0.29 19.84 14.49
CA HIS A 328 1.02 20.75 13.61
C HIS A 328 0.34 20.95 12.24
N HIS A 329 -0.29 19.91 11.70
CA HIS A 329 -0.93 19.92 10.39
C HIS A 329 -2.45 19.85 10.46
N LYS A 330 -3.07 20.33 11.55
CA LYS A 330 -4.53 20.21 11.77
C LYS A 330 -5.38 20.90 10.72
N LYS A 331 -4.86 21.98 10.13
CA LYS A 331 -5.57 22.71 9.07
C LYS A 331 -5.58 21.91 7.78
N GLU A 332 -4.45 21.34 7.40
CA GLU A 332 -4.26 20.51 6.24
C GLU A 332 -5.05 19.19 6.41
N ALA A 333 -4.99 18.59 7.59
CA ALA A 333 -5.77 17.39 7.93
C ALA A 333 -7.28 17.62 7.83
N ALA A 334 -7.80 18.78 8.29
CA ALA A 334 -9.20 19.15 8.12
C ALA A 334 -9.60 19.33 6.64
N GLY A 335 -8.64 19.66 5.78
CA GLY A 335 -8.81 19.74 4.33
C GLY A 335 -8.91 18.38 3.61
N PHE A 336 -8.66 17.26 4.28
CA PHE A 336 -8.72 15.94 3.66
C PHE A 336 -10.16 15.57 3.31
N ALA A 337 -10.41 15.34 2.01
CA ALA A 337 -11.74 15.10 1.47
C ALA A 337 -12.15 13.61 1.46
N GLY A 338 -11.21 12.72 1.60
CA GLY A 338 -11.40 11.27 1.59
C GLY A 338 -10.70 10.57 0.44
N PRO A 339 -10.77 9.23 0.39
CA PRO A 339 -10.11 8.44 -0.64
C PRO A 339 -10.92 8.36 -1.93
N ALA A 340 -10.21 8.30 -3.05
CA ALA A 340 -10.72 7.97 -4.36
C ALA A 340 -9.93 6.75 -4.88
N CYS A 341 -10.60 5.59 -4.97
CA CYS A 341 -9.95 4.30 -5.16
C CYS A 341 -10.22 3.71 -6.55
N ILE A 342 -9.18 3.27 -7.24
CA ILE A 342 -9.26 2.32 -8.34
C ILE A 342 -8.79 0.98 -7.78
N ASP A 343 -9.71 0.09 -7.53
CA ASP A 343 -9.46 -1.25 -6.99
C ASP A 343 -9.34 -2.28 -8.12
N MET A 344 -8.96 -3.50 -7.80
CA MET A 344 -8.80 -4.57 -8.77
C MET A 344 -9.41 -5.88 -8.27
N PHE A 345 -9.72 -6.75 -9.23
CA PHE A 345 -10.19 -8.10 -8.97
C PHE A 345 -9.67 -9.07 -10.04
N GLY A 346 -9.82 -10.36 -9.77
CA GLY A 346 -9.40 -11.41 -10.70
C GLY A 346 -7.97 -11.89 -10.48
N GLU A 347 -7.34 -11.52 -9.36
CA GLU A 347 -6.06 -12.11 -8.94
C GLU A 347 -6.24 -13.61 -8.65
N GLU A 348 -5.19 -14.39 -8.94
CA GLU A 348 -5.15 -15.79 -8.54
C GLU A 348 -5.25 -15.94 -7.02
N PRO A 349 -6.11 -16.85 -6.52
CA PRO A 349 -6.18 -17.13 -5.09
C PRO A 349 -4.83 -17.56 -4.54
N PHE A 350 -4.47 -17.04 -3.36
CA PHE A 350 -3.23 -17.38 -2.67
C PHE A 350 -3.56 -17.99 -1.30
N GLU A 351 -3.07 -19.21 -1.06
CA GLU A 351 -3.12 -19.87 0.24
C GLU A 351 -1.73 -19.82 0.88
N PRO A 352 -1.52 -19.05 1.96
CA PRO A 352 -0.21 -18.95 2.58
C PRO A 352 0.17 -20.22 3.33
N GLU A 353 1.42 -20.61 3.25
CA GLU A 353 2.00 -21.63 4.11
C GLU A 353 2.31 -21.03 5.49
N ALA A 354 1.74 -21.62 6.54
CA ALA A 354 2.02 -21.22 7.92
C ALA A 354 3.32 -21.88 8.42
N LYS A 355 4.35 -21.06 8.70
CA LYS A 355 5.65 -21.53 9.18
C LYS A 355 5.78 -21.36 10.70
N GLU A 356 6.49 -22.32 11.35
CA GLU A 356 6.77 -22.23 12.78
C GLU A 356 7.96 -21.31 13.12
N THR A 357 8.70 -20.92 12.14
CA THR A 357 9.90 -20.07 12.25
C THR A 357 9.64 -18.58 12.18
N VAL A 358 8.44 -18.16 11.73
CA VAL A 358 8.05 -16.74 11.67
C VAL A 358 7.89 -16.14 13.07
N ALA A 359 8.07 -14.84 13.19
CA ALA A 359 7.67 -14.10 14.37
C ALA A 359 6.14 -14.18 14.56
N LYS A 360 5.69 -14.39 15.79
CA LYS A 360 4.26 -14.48 16.11
C LYS A 360 3.92 -13.53 17.25
N LEU A 361 2.82 -12.81 17.12
CA LEU A 361 2.29 -12.00 18.20
C LEU A 361 1.85 -12.88 19.38
N SER A 362 2.21 -12.50 20.58
CA SER A 362 1.62 -13.04 21.79
C SER A 362 0.20 -12.47 21.98
N LYS A 363 -0.67 -13.15 22.71
CA LYS A 363 -2.01 -12.64 23.04
C LYS A 363 -1.99 -11.25 23.65
N SER A 364 -1.01 -10.95 24.49
CA SER A 364 -0.86 -9.62 25.07
C SER A 364 -0.50 -8.56 24.01
N GLN A 365 0.30 -8.92 23.01
CA GLN A 365 0.64 -8.01 21.90
C GLN A 365 -0.56 -7.80 20.98
N GLU A 366 -1.34 -8.84 20.68
CA GLU A 366 -2.59 -8.71 19.93
C GLU A 366 -3.57 -7.75 20.62
N GLU A 367 -3.76 -7.89 21.94
CA GLU A 367 -4.60 -6.98 22.73
C GLU A 367 -4.06 -5.53 22.71
N MET A 368 -2.75 -5.35 22.79
CA MET A 368 -2.12 -4.03 22.72
C MET A 368 -2.33 -3.38 21.34
N ILE A 369 -2.21 -4.14 20.24
CA ILE A 369 -2.47 -3.67 18.89
C ILE A 369 -3.92 -3.22 18.74
N LEU A 370 -4.88 -4.03 19.19
CA LEU A 370 -6.31 -3.66 19.14
C LEU A 370 -6.60 -2.35 19.89
N GLN A 371 -6.00 -2.17 21.08
CA GLN A 371 -6.10 -0.92 21.84
C GLN A 371 -5.45 0.26 21.10
N TYR A 372 -4.27 0.04 20.54
CA TYR A 372 -3.57 1.04 19.75
C TYR A 372 -4.39 1.47 18.52
N ASP A 373 -4.93 0.53 17.75
CA ASP A 373 -5.73 0.81 16.54
C ASP A 373 -7.00 1.58 16.87
N SER A 374 -7.67 1.21 17.97
CA SER A 374 -8.84 1.95 18.45
C SER A 374 -8.50 3.41 18.81
N ARG A 375 -7.43 3.62 19.59
CA ARG A 375 -6.98 4.97 19.99
C ARG A 375 -6.49 5.79 18.81
N GLN A 376 -5.76 5.15 17.89
CA GLN A 376 -5.30 5.78 16.66
C GLN A 376 -6.50 6.24 15.81
N SER A 377 -7.50 5.40 15.60
CA SER A 377 -8.70 5.73 14.82
C SER A 377 -9.48 6.88 15.44
N GLN A 378 -9.63 6.89 16.77
CA GLN A 378 -10.26 7.99 17.49
C GLN A 378 -9.48 9.30 17.35
N MET A 379 -8.14 9.23 17.46
CA MET A 379 -7.27 10.38 17.28
C MET A 379 -7.36 10.95 15.85
N VAL A 380 -7.22 10.10 14.84
CA VAL A 380 -7.31 10.52 13.42
C VAL A 380 -8.65 11.21 13.17
N ASN A 381 -9.76 10.69 13.71
CA ASN A 381 -11.09 11.25 13.51
C ASN A 381 -11.29 12.63 14.19
N GLN A 382 -10.42 13.05 15.12
CA GLN A 382 -10.43 14.41 15.66
C GLN A 382 -9.96 15.44 14.63
N TYR A 383 -9.03 15.07 13.76
CA TYR A 383 -8.41 15.95 12.76
C TYR A 383 -9.03 15.76 11.37
N ILE A 384 -9.32 14.52 11.00
CA ILE A 384 -9.92 14.11 9.73
C ILE A 384 -11.28 13.50 10.02
N LYS A 385 -12.30 14.35 10.19
CA LYS A 385 -13.64 13.92 10.60
C LYS A 385 -14.31 13.05 9.55
N GLY A 386 -14.75 11.85 9.95
CA GLY A 386 -15.40 10.88 9.06
C GLY A 386 -16.67 11.44 8.41
N GLU A 387 -17.47 12.18 9.17
CA GLU A 387 -18.70 12.82 8.73
C GLU A 387 -18.54 13.95 7.69
N GLU A 388 -17.30 14.46 7.51
CA GLU A 388 -16.99 15.52 6.55
C GLU A 388 -16.33 14.99 5.27
N ARG A 389 -16.09 13.68 5.18
CA ARG A 389 -15.43 13.03 4.04
C ARG A 389 -16.44 12.36 3.12
N SER A 390 -16.02 12.16 1.88
CA SER A 390 -16.64 11.23 0.94
C SER A 390 -15.60 10.20 0.48
N PHE A 391 -16.01 9.28 -0.35
CA PHE A 391 -15.14 8.36 -1.05
C PHE A 391 -15.75 7.97 -2.40
N THR A 392 -14.96 7.43 -3.26
CA THR A 392 -15.41 6.68 -4.45
C THR A 392 -14.54 5.46 -4.63
N ILE A 393 -15.13 4.38 -5.09
CA ILE A 393 -14.43 3.15 -5.44
C ILE A 393 -14.92 2.72 -6.82
N ILE A 394 -13.98 2.38 -7.69
CA ILE A 394 -14.23 1.76 -8.98
C ILE A 394 -13.26 0.58 -9.10
N ALA A 395 -13.69 -0.53 -9.69
CA ALA A 395 -12.87 -1.71 -9.77
C ALA A 395 -12.73 -2.20 -11.22
N TYR A 396 -11.54 -2.72 -11.56
CA TYR A 396 -11.22 -3.30 -12.86
C TYR A 396 -10.54 -4.65 -12.71
N PRO A 397 -10.66 -5.54 -13.69
CA PRO A 397 -9.97 -6.83 -13.65
C PRO A 397 -8.47 -6.65 -13.88
N VAL A 398 -7.68 -7.61 -13.39
CA VAL A 398 -6.26 -7.76 -13.72
C VAL A 398 -6.03 -8.90 -14.69
N PRO A 399 -4.92 -8.93 -15.47
CA PRO A 399 -4.59 -9.97 -16.43
C PRO A 399 -4.61 -11.41 -15.87
N GLU A 400 -4.33 -11.60 -14.59
CA GLU A 400 -4.45 -12.91 -13.91
C GLU A 400 -5.85 -13.53 -14.01
N ILE A 401 -6.91 -12.77 -14.34
CA ILE A 401 -8.27 -13.28 -14.53
C ILE A 401 -8.35 -14.30 -15.68
N GLY A 402 -7.36 -14.32 -16.57
CA GLY A 402 -7.21 -15.31 -17.62
C GLY A 402 -7.30 -14.77 -19.05
N GLU A 403 -7.39 -15.70 -20.02
CA GLU A 403 -7.29 -15.38 -21.45
C GLU A 403 -8.32 -14.36 -21.97
N LYS A 404 -9.44 -14.21 -21.29
CA LYS A 404 -10.50 -13.24 -21.65
C LYS A 404 -10.35 -11.87 -20.97
N TYR A 405 -9.18 -11.57 -20.46
CA TYR A 405 -8.91 -10.33 -19.72
C TYR A 405 -9.43 -9.08 -20.43
N GLU A 406 -9.05 -8.87 -21.69
CA GLU A 406 -9.41 -7.66 -22.45
C GLU A 406 -10.94 -7.58 -22.67
N GLU A 407 -11.59 -8.71 -23.02
CA GLU A 407 -13.05 -8.78 -23.19
C GLU A 407 -13.78 -8.43 -21.89
N ILE A 408 -13.30 -8.96 -20.75
CA ILE A 408 -13.85 -8.68 -19.43
C ILE A 408 -13.60 -7.23 -19.04
N PHE A 409 -12.39 -6.69 -19.29
CA PHE A 409 -12.03 -5.31 -18.99
C PHE A 409 -12.95 -4.34 -19.74
N ASP A 410 -13.17 -4.54 -21.03
CA ASP A 410 -14.05 -3.71 -21.87
C ASP A 410 -15.50 -3.77 -21.38
N GLU A 411 -15.98 -4.93 -20.96
CA GLU A 411 -17.31 -5.08 -20.36
C GLU A 411 -17.42 -4.31 -19.04
N ILE A 412 -16.38 -4.37 -18.19
CA ILE A 412 -16.33 -3.63 -16.94
C ILE A 412 -16.29 -2.12 -17.20
N ILE A 413 -15.56 -1.64 -18.22
CA ILE A 413 -15.65 -0.23 -18.62
C ILE A 413 -17.11 0.15 -18.93
N ARG A 414 -17.82 -0.67 -19.68
CA ARG A 414 -19.24 -0.41 -20.00
C ARG A 414 -20.10 -0.33 -18.75
N ILE A 415 -19.94 -1.27 -17.83
CA ILE A 415 -20.67 -1.32 -16.55
C ILE A 415 -20.34 -0.10 -15.69
N ASN A 416 -19.05 0.20 -15.51
CA ASN A 416 -18.58 1.31 -14.67
C ASN A 416 -18.90 2.70 -15.26
N THR A 417 -19.25 2.80 -16.54
CA THR A 417 -19.57 4.07 -17.20
C THR A 417 -21.05 4.23 -17.54
N LEU A 418 -21.92 3.52 -16.86
CA LEU A 418 -23.38 3.64 -17.03
C LEU A 418 -23.92 4.97 -16.49
N ASP A 419 -25.14 5.31 -16.93
CA ASP A 419 -25.83 6.51 -16.47
C ASP A 419 -26.21 6.39 -14.98
N ALA A 420 -25.51 7.11 -14.12
CA ALA A 420 -25.70 7.08 -12.67
C ALA A 420 -27.16 7.41 -12.27
N LYS A 421 -27.84 8.34 -12.97
CA LYS A 421 -29.23 8.70 -12.67
C LYS A 421 -30.22 7.60 -13.01
N LEU A 422 -29.92 6.83 -14.06
CA LEU A 422 -30.73 5.65 -14.41
C LEU A 422 -30.55 4.57 -13.36
N TYR A 423 -29.32 4.30 -12.95
CA TYR A 423 -28.99 3.29 -11.93
C TYR A 423 -29.58 3.64 -10.56
N GLU A 424 -29.49 4.88 -10.12
CA GLU A 424 -30.13 5.37 -8.91
C GLU A 424 -31.63 5.02 -8.87
N LYS A 425 -32.34 5.24 -9.97
CA LYS A 425 -33.77 4.87 -10.08
C LYS A 425 -34.03 3.37 -10.05
N VAL A 426 -33.18 2.60 -10.74
CA VAL A 426 -33.32 1.12 -10.76
C VAL A 426 -33.06 0.57 -9.35
N GLN A 427 -32.02 1.02 -8.69
CA GLN A 427 -31.68 0.61 -7.32
C GLN A 427 -32.78 1.03 -6.34
N GLN A 428 -33.32 2.23 -6.46
CA GLN A 428 -34.43 2.68 -5.61
C GLN A 428 -35.67 1.82 -5.80
N THR A 429 -35.99 1.44 -7.05
CA THR A 429 -37.12 0.52 -7.30
C THR A 429 -36.91 -0.84 -6.63
N LEU A 430 -35.67 -1.35 -6.59
CA LEU A 430 -35.32 -2.58 -5.90
C LEU A 430 -35.48 -2.40 -4.37
N ILE A 431 -35.00 -1.31 -3.81
CA ILE A 431 -35.17 -0.97 -2.39
C ILE A 431 -36.64 -0.89 -2.01
N ASP A 432 -37.45 -0.17 -2.78
CA ASP A 432 -38.91 -0.05 -2.54
C ASP A 432 -39.61 -1.41 -2.51
N ALA A 433 -39.13 -2.38 -3.29
CA ALA A 433 -39.63 -3.74 -3.28
C ALA A 433 -39.16 -4.54 -2.06
N LEU A 434 -37.88 -4.41 -1.69
CA LEU A 434 -37.28 -5.11 -0.54
C LEU A 434 -37.87 -4.61 0.78
N ASP A 435 -38.13 -3.30 0.92
CA ASP A 435 -38.73 -2.70 2.11
C ASP A 435 -40.13 -3.23 2.43
N GLN A 436 -40.83 -3.78 1.44
CA GLN A 436 -42.13 -4.43 1.62
C GLN A 436 -42.01 -5.93 1.91
N GLY A 437 -40.79 -6.48 1.84
CA GLY A 437 -40.52 -7.89 2.07
C GLY A 437 -40.31 -8.23 3.54
N GLU A 438 -40.64 -9.46 3.93
CA GLU A 438 -40.30 -9.99 5.26
C GLU A 438 -39.00 -10.78 5.23
N TYR A 439 -38.66 -11.37 4.10
CA TYR A 439 -37.44 -12.13 3.92
C TYR A 439 -37.03 -12.17 2.44
N VAL A 440 -35.75 -12.46 2.21
CA VAL A 440 -35.18 -12.75 0.89
C VAL A 440 -34.80 -14.22 0.82
N HIS A 441 -35.35 -14.96 -0.16
CA HIS A 441 -35.00 -16.33 -0.41
C HIS A 441 -33.99 -16.43 -1.57
N ILE A 442 -32.80 -16.93 -1.28
CA ILE A 442 -31.69 -17.05 -2.23
C ILE A 442 -31.52 -18.50 -2.62
N LEU A 443 -31.75 -18.81 -3.89
CA LEU A 443 -31.61 -20.14 -4.46
C LEU A 443 -30.43 -20.19 -5.43
N GLY A 444 -29.52 -21.13 -5.22
CA GLY A 444 -28.45 -21.44 -6.16
C GLY A 444 -28.94 -22.11 -7.43
N THR A 445 -28.25 -21.85 -8.55
CA THR A 445 -28.51 -22.45 -9.86
C THR A 445 -27.24 -23.07 -10.45
N ASN A 446 -27.33 -23.78 -11.56
CA ASN A 446 -26.16 -24.31 -12.30
C ASN A 446 -25.19 -25.14 -11.44
N GLY A 447 -25.71 -25.97 -10.53
CA GLY A 447 -24.92 -26.83 -9.64
C GLY A 447 -24.57 -26.19 -8.29
N ASN A 448 -24.81 -24.90 -8.11
CA ASN A 448 -24.77 -24.29 -6.80
C ASN A 448 -25.97 -24.76 -5.96
N ARG A 449 -25.72 -25.19 -4.71
CA ARG A 449 -26.71 -25.77 -3.79
C ARG A 449 -27.16 -24.78 -2.71
N THR A 450 -26.91 -23.49 -2.88
CA THR A 450 -27.37 -22.48 -1.93
C THR A 450 -28.89 -22.50 -1.85
N ASP A 451 -29.41 -22.60 -0.63
CA ASP A 451 -30.83 -22.47 -0.28
C ASP A 451 -30.86 -21.71 1.05
N LEU A 452 -31.04 -20.40 0.97
CA LEU A 452 -30.86 -19.52 2.12
C LEU A 452 -32.03 -18.53 2.21
N ASN A 453 -32.66 -18.49 3.37
CA ASN A 453 -33.62 -17.43 3.73
C ASN A 453 -32.96 -16.41 4.65
N VAL A 454 -32.95 -15.15 4.21
CA VAL A 454 -32.48 -14.00 5.00
C VAL A 454 -33.69 -13.22 5.49
N GLN A 455 -33.92 -13.24 6.80
CA GLN A 455 -34.97 -12.47 7.43
C GLN A 455 -34.61 -10.97 7.40
N LEU A 456 -35.48 -10.14 6.85
CA LEU A 456 -35.30 -8.70 6.85
C LEU A 456 -35.75 -8.09 8.19
N HIS A 457 -35.12 -7.00 8.58
CA HIS A 457 -35.54 -6.24 9.76
C HIS A 457 -36.90 -5.60 9.49
N PRO A 458 -37.93 -5.77 10.39
CA PRO A 458 -39.24 -5.21 10.16
C PRO A 458 -39.22 -3.68 10.25
N LEU A 459 -39.79 -3.03 9.24
CA LEU A 459 -39.95 -1.57 9.19
C LEU A 459 -41.32 -1.19 9.78
N ASN A 460 -41.38 -0.07 10.52
CA ASN A 460 -42.66 0.46 11.03
C ASN A 460 -43.49 1.11 9.91
N ASP A 461 -42.85 1.81 9.01
CA ASP A 461 -43.47 2.45 7.85
C ASP A 461 -42.58 2.29 6.60
N PRO A 462 -42.73 1.20 5.80
CA PRO A 462 -41.90 0.94 4.60
C PRO A 462 -41.94 2.03 3.52
N LYS A 463 -42.82 3.05 3.67
CA LYS A 463 -42.87 4.19 2.75
C LYS A 463 -41.95 5.35 3.20
N LYS A 464 -41.43 5.30 4.41
CA LYS A 464 -40.62 6.36 5.01
C LYS A 464 -39.28 5.86 5.58
N GLU A 465 -39.19 4.58 5.76
CA GLU A 465 -38.05 3.93 6.39
C GLU A 465 -37.47 2.89 5.45
N THR A 466 -36.17 2.75 5.41
CA THR A 466 -35.44 1.67 4.72
C THR A 466 -34.25 1.24 5.56
N ILE A 467 -33.83 0.01 5.39
CA ILE A 467 -32.56 -0.53 5.90
C ILE A 467 -31.53 -0.71 4.78
N PHE A 468 -31.88 -0.30 3.57
CA PHE A 468 -31.04 -0.47 2.40
C PHE A 468 -30.41 0.85 1.96
N GLU A 469 -29.18 0.76 1.49
CA GLU A 469 -28.44 1.86 0.90
C GLU A 469 -28.47 1.75 -0.63
N ASN A 470 -28.77 2.82 -1.29
CA ASN A 470 -28.62 2.97 -2.74
C ASN A 470 -27.22 3.45 -3.03
N CYS A 471 -26.33 2.56 -3.49
CA CYS A 471 -24.91 2.88 -3.63
C CYS A 471 -24.62 4.11 -4.47
N VAL A 472 -25.36 4.33 -5.54
CA VAL A 472 -25.18 5.52 -6.39
C VAL A 472 -25.64 6.80 -5.70
N ALA A 473 -26.77 6.74 -4.97
CA ALA A 473 -27.35 7.92 -4.33
C ALA A 473 -26.72 8.23 -2.96
N ASP A 474 -26.46 7.20 -2.16
CA ASP A 474 -26.13 7.36 -0.74
C ASP A 474 -24.63 7.23 -0.46
N VAL A 475 -23.92 6.37 -1.20
CA VAL A 475 -22.54 5.97 -0.89
C VAL A 475 -21.54 6.34 -1.97
N ASN A 476 -21.98 6.65 -3.20
CA ASN A 476 -21.15 7.04 -4.36
C ASN A 476 -20.20 6.00 -4.88
N ILE A 477 -20.63 4.77 -4.86
CA ILE A 477 -20.01 3.73 -5.65
C ILE A 477 -20.72 3.75 -7.00
N PRO A 478 -20.08 4.09 -8.11
CA PRO A 478 -20.73 4.18 -9.43
C PRO A 478 -20.99 2.79 -9.99
N VAL A 479 -21.57 1.91 -9.20
CA VAL A 479 -21.89 0.52 -9.54
C VAL A 479 -23.32 0.20 -9.15
N GLY A 480 -23.88 -0.81 -9.80
CA GLY A 480 -25.24 -1.27 -9.56
C GLY A 480 -25.36 -2.12 -8.29
N GLU A 481 -25.28 -1.50 -7.13
CA GLU A 481 -25.32 -2.19 -5.84
C GLU A 481 -26.35 -1.59 -4.90
N VAL A 482 -27.13 -2.46 -4.25
CA VAL A 482 -27.99 -2.18 -3.11
C VAL A 482 -27.52 -3.05 -1.96
N PHE A 483 -27.24 -2.48 -0.82
CA PHE A 483 -26.80 -3.23 0.35
C PHE A 483 -27.50 -2.80 1.64
N THR A 484 -27.41 -3.64 2.66
CA THR A 484 -27.81 -3.32 4.04
C THR A 484 -26.68 -3.68 4.98
N SER A 485 -26.49 -2.89 6.04
CA SER A 485 -25.44 -3.08 7.07
C SER A 485 -25.97 -3.89 8.25
#